data_8e9b285ba9222c83527130ce43fb17f9
#
_entry.id   8e9b285ba9222c83527130ce43fb17f9
#
_cell.length_a   1.000
_cell.length_b   1.000
_cell.length_c   1.000
_cell.angle_alpha   90.00
_cell.angle_beta   90.00
_cell.angle_gamma   90.00
#
_symmetry.space_group_name_H-M   'P 1'
#
loop_
_entity.id
_entity.type
_entity.pdbx_description
1 polymer ?
#
loop_
_entity_poly.entity_id
_entity_poly.type
_entity_poly.pdbx_seq_one_letter_code
_entity_poly.pdbx_strand_id
1 'polypeptide(L)'
;IFSEFVHFNKRNKNLIFVFILLGIISVILFQNLKPAYYETKAICMSGISEYERLEQLEELSQRTAVDLINYLQINVSNKDYGQLSELLEISKEMAEKIKSIEAEQLYQQDMNEKYYALNKFEISLSVFDNTIIDDVQKGLINYFNSNDFIKQYHKMYIDGNNRLINEIDKEIELLAEMRIIGSKNGLDLSSVNIIS
;
A
#
# COMPACT_ATOMS: atom_id res chain seq x y z
N ILE A 1 36.51 -35.29 -30.07
CA ILE A 1 35.54 -34.78 -29.07
C ILE A 1 34.10 -34.98 -29.57
N PHE A 2 33.72 -34.51 -30.79
CA PHE A 2 32.31 -34.67 -31.29
C PHE A 2 31.97 -36.13 -31.57
N SER A 3 32.86 -36.89 -32.11
CA SER A 3 32.64 -38.35 -32.44
C SER A 3 32.52 -39.19 -31.16
N GLU A 4 33.26 -38.84 -30.11
CA GLU A 4 33.18 -39.52 -28.81
C GLU A 4 31.84 -39.24 -28.11
N PHE A 5 31.35 -38.00 -28.19
CA PHE A 5 30.05 -37.59 -27.66
C PHE A 5 28.89 -38.34 -28.38
N VAL A 6 28.97 -38.51 -29.70
CA VAL A 6 27.96 -39.26 -30.47
C VAL A 6 28.03 -40.75 -30.13
N HIS A 7 29.23 -41.32 -29.92
CA HIS A 7 29.39 -42.71 -29.52
C HIS A 7 28.90 -42.99 -28.12
N PHE A 8 29.16 -42.09 -27.17
CA PHE A 8 28.64 -42.12 -25.80
C PHE A 8 27.11 -42.09 -25.79
N ASN A 9 26.49 -41.18 -26.53
CA ASN A 9 25.03 -41.09 -26.64
C ASN A 9 24.40 -42.36 -27.24
N LYS A 10 24.99 -42.91 -28.28
CA LYS A 10 24.49 -44.18 -28.89
C LYS A 10 24.59 -45.34 -27.91
N ARG A 11 25.67 -45.45 -27.13
CA ARG A 11 25.87 -46.55 -26.18
C ARG A 11 24.95 -46.43 -24.97
N ASN A 12 24.64 -45.22 -24.53
CA ASN A 12 23.88 -44.96 -23.30
C ASN A 12 22.45 -44.44 -23.59
N LYS A 13 21.93 -44.60 -24.82
CA LYS A 13 20.64 -44.03 -25.23
C LYS A 13 19.48 -44.37 -24.30
N ASN A 14 19.43 -45.60 -23.77
CA ASN A 14 18.36 -46.03 -22.88
C ASN A 14 18.47 -45.33 -21.49
N LEU A 15 19.68 -45.11 -21.00
CA LEU A 15 19.94 -44.44 -19.73
C LEU A 15 19.57 -42.97 -19.84
N ILE A 16 19.93 -42.32 -20.95
CA ILE A 16 19.58 -40.92 -21.24
C ILE A 16 18.07 -40.78 -21.34
N PHE A 17 17.41 -41.70 -22.05
CA PHE A 17 15.94 -41.71 -22.17
C PHE A 17 15.25 -41.81 -20.80
N VAL A 18 15.72 -42.70 -19.93
CA VAL A 18 15.19 -42.84 -18.56
C VAL A 18 15.35 -41.55 -17.74
N PHE A 19 16.51 -40.87 -17.82
CA PHE A 19 16.70 -39.59 -17.12
C PHE A 19 15.79 -38.48 -17.65
N ILE A 20 15.60 -38.40 -18.97
CA ILE A 20 14.66 -37.45 -19.58
C ILE A 20 13.24 -37.72 -19.09
N LEU A 21 12.82 -38.99 -19.11
CA LEU A 21 11.48 -39.39 -18.67
C LEU A 21 11.26 -39.13 -17.19
N LEU A 22 12.24 -39.40 -16.33
CA LEU A 22 12.23 -39.03 -14.91
C LEU A 22 12.13 -37.50 -14.69
N GLY A 23 12.86 -36.73 -15.47
CA GLY A 23 12.78 -35.27 -15.45
C GLY A 23 11.38 -34.76 -15.80
N ILE A 24 10.77 -35.28 -16.86
CA ILE A 24 9.41 -34.90 -17.26
C ILE A 24 8.39 -35.28 -16.18
N ILE A 25 8.47 -36.51 -15.64
CA ILE A 25 7.58 -36.95 -14.56
C ILE A 25 7.74 -36.05 -13.33
N SER A 26 8.97 -35.70 -12.95
CA SER A 26 9.24 -34.81 -11.81
C SER A 26 8.64 -33.42 -11.99
N VAL A 27 8.71 -32.85 -13.20
CA VAL A 27 8.09 -31.54 -13.51
C VAL A 27 6.57 -31.63 -13.42
N ILE A 28 5.97 -32.67 -13.99
CA ILE A 28 4.51 -32.88 -13.95
C ILE A 28 4.02 -33.05 -12.50
N LEU A 29 4.72 -33.86 -11.70
CA LEU A 29 4.39 -34.05 -10.30
C LEU A 29 4.52 -32.73 -9.52
N PHE A 30 5.58 -31.97 -9.75
CA PHE A 30 5.80 -30.69 -9.08
C PHE A 30 4.72 -29.66 -9.42
N GLN A 31 4.29 -29.59 -10.69
CA GLN A 31 3.20 -28.69 -11.11
C GLN A 31 1.86 -29.08 -10.49
N ASN A 32 1.55 -30.38 -10.43
CA ASN A 32 0.30 -30.88 -9.85
C ASN A 32 0.25 -30.81 -8.32
N LEU A 33 1.40 -30.78 -7.65
CA LEU A 33 1.50 -30.67 -6.19
C LEU A 33 1.45 -29.21 -5.70
N LYS A 34 1.64 -28.23 -6.58
CA LYS A 34 1.49 -26.82 -6.19
C LYS A 34 0.02 -26.50 -5.95
N PRO A 35 -0.36 -26.07 -4.75
CA PRO A 35 -1.73 -25.63 -4.50
C PRO A 35 -2.04 -24.43 -5.40
N ALA A 36 -3.19 -24.49 -6.09
CA ALA A 36 -3.72 -23.34 -6.81
C ALA A 36 -4.04 -22.22 -5.81
N TYR A 37 -3.82 -20.98 -6.21
CA TYR A 37 -4.19 -19.81 -5.41
C TYR A 37 -4.82 -18.76 -6.31
N TYR A 38 -5.61 -17.90 -5.70
CA TYR A 38 -6.27 -16.76 -6.33
C TYR A 38 -5.61 -15.50 -5.86
N GLU A 39 -5.33 -14.58 -6.78
CA GLU A 39 -4.75 -13.28 -6.49
C GLU A 39 -5.73 -12.19 -6.86
N THR A 40 -5.89 -11.22 -5.97
CA THR A 40 -6.67 -10.00 -6.22
C THR A 40 -5.82 -8.79 -5.84
N LYS A 41 -6.01 -7.69 -6.57
CA LYS A 41 -5.29 -6.44 -6.38
C LYS A 41 -6.26 -5.30 -6.23
N ALA A 42 -5.95 -4.38 -5.34
CA ALA A 42 -6.72 -3.16 -5.13
C ALA A 42 -5.79 -1.96 -5.03
N ILE A 43 -6.13 -0.87 -5.71
CA ILE A 43 -5.45 0.42 -5.56
C ILE A 43 -6.19 1.21 -4.50
N CYS A 44 -5.47 1.59 -3.47
CA CYS A 44 -6.00 2.28 -2.30
C CYS A 44 -5.33 3.65 -2.12
N MET A 45 -6.01 4.52 -1.40
CA MET A 45 -5.49 5.78 -0.91
C MET A 45 -5.90 5.92 0.56
N SER A 46 -4.94 6.18 1.40
CA SER A 46 -5.17 6.46 2.82
C SER A 46 -5.34 7.97 3.02
N GLY A 47 -6.12 8.36 4.02
CA GLY A 47 -6.15 9.74 4.52
C GLY A 47 -4.86 10.17 5.22
N ILE A 48 -3.95 9.23 5.47
CA ILE A 48 -2.60 9.50 5.99
C ILE A 48 -1.67 9.58 4.78
N SER A 49 -1.25 10.79 4.45
CA SER A 49 -0.15 11.02 3.53
C SER A 49 1.02 11.59 4.31
N GLU A 50 2.20 11.08 4.05
CA GLU A 50 3.42 11.66 4.59
C GLU A 50 3.77 12.88 3.75
N TYR A 51 3.56 14.06 4.35
CA TYR A 51 4.12 15.29 3.81
C TYR A 51 5.56 15.38 4.28
N GLU A 52 6.52 15.24 3.41
CA GLU A 52 7.84 15.75 3.70
C GLU A 52 7.73 17.28 3.82
N ARG A 53 8.11 17.75 5.00
CA ARG A 53 7.92 19.12 5.47
C ARG A 53 8.32 20.17 4.44
N LEU A 54 7.33 20.98 4.06
CA LEU A 54 7.37 22.42 3.73
C LEU A 54 8.36 22.96 2.67
N GLU A 55 9.37 22.24 2.24
CA GLU A 55 10.28 22.68 1.18
C GLU A 55 10.22 21.84 -0.10
N GLN A 56 9.55 20.68 -0.07
CA GLN A 56 9.31 19.84 -1.23
C GLN A 56 7.82 19.45 -1.28
N LEU A 57 7.06 20.29 -1.92
CA LEU A 57 5.59 20.21 -2.05
C LEU A 57 5.07 19.02 -2.87
N GLU A 58 5.90 18.03 -3.25
CA GLU A 58 5.54 17.14 -4.34
C GLU A 58 5.48 15.65 -4.01
N GLU A 59 5.93 15.18 -2.84
CA GLU A 59 5.92 13.74 -2.55
C GLU A 59 4.89 13.37 -1.47
N LEU A 60 3.67 13.07 -1.92
CA LEU A 60 2.67 12.42 -1.07
C LEU A 60 2.97 10.91 -1.00
N SER A 61 3.58 10.46 0.09
CA SER A 61 3.86 9.04 0.33
C SER A 61 2.74 8.38 1.14
N GLN A 62 2.46 7.12 0.85
CA GLN A 62 1.56 6.26 1.63
C GLN A 62 2.34 5.22 2.45
N ARG A 63 3.62 5.49 2.73
CA ARG A 63 4.53 4.54 3.36
C ARG A 63 3.98 3.95 4.65
N THR A 64 3.45 4.78 5.54
CA THR A 64 2.87 4.29 6.79
C THR A 64 1.70 3.33 6.57
N ALA A 65 0.83 3.60 5.57
CA ALA A 65 -0.26 2.71 5.22
C ALA A 65 0.26 1.37 4.66
N VAL A 66 1.28 1.43 3.80
CA VAL A 66 1.97 0.26 3.24
C VAL A 66 2.61 -0.58 4.35
N ASP A 67 3.33 0.04 5.29
CA ASP A 67 4.00 -0.66 6.38
C ASP A 67 2.98 -1.34 7.31
N LEU A 68 1.83 -0.71 7.60
CA LEU A 68 0.76 -1.31 8.39
C LEU A 68 0.15 -2.55 7.72
N ILE A 69 -0.07 -2.51 6.42
CA ILE A 69 -0.58 -3.69 5.70
C ILE A 69 0.49 -4.78 5.63
N ASN A 70 1.76 -4.42 5.36
CA ASN A 70 2.86 -5.38 5.31
C ASN A 70 3.16 -6.03 6.68
N TYR A 71 2.76 -5.39 7.79
CA TYR A 71 2.81 -6.04 9.11
C TYR A 71 1.96 -7.32 9.16
N LEU A 72 0.83 -7.37 8.47
CA LEU A 72 -0.01 -8.58 8.38
C LEU A 72 0.73 -9.72 7.65
N GLN A 73 1.55 -9.40 6.65
CA GLN A 73 2.37 -10.40 5.95
C GLN A 73 3.36 -11.10 6.89
N ILE A 74 3.86 -10.43 7.92
CA ILE A 74 4.74 -11.04 8.92
C ILE A 74 3.99 -12.16 9.65
N ASN A 75 2.71 -11.93 10.03
CA ASN A 75 1.90 -12.96 10.69
C ASN A 75 1.62 -14.14 9.76
N VAL A 76 1.35 -13.89 8.47
CA VAL A 76 1.19 -14.94 7.46
C VAL A 76 2.47 -15.76 7.34
N SER A 77 3.63 -15.10 7.23
CA SER A 77 4.94 -15.75 7.07
C SER A 77 5.33 -16.60 8.30
N ASN A 78 4.99 -16.12 9.49
CA ASN A 78 5.23 -16.82 10.74
C ASN A 78 4.16 -17.88 11.06
N LYS A 79 3.10 -17.98 10.23
CA LYS A 79 1.94 -18.85 10.45
C LYS A 79 1.21 -18.55 11.77
N ASP A 80 1.25 -17.30 12.21
CA ASP A 80 0.51 -16.85 13.38
C ASP A 80 -0.94 -16.49 12.98
N TYR A 81 -1.66 -17.53 12.60
CA TYR A 81 -3.06 -17.40 12.17
C TYR A 81 -4.01 -16.97 13.29
N GLY A 82 -3.60 -17.17 14.55
CA GLY A 82 -4.34 -16.69 15.71
C GLY A 82 -4.36 -15.16 15.74
N GLN A 83 -3.19 -14.54 15.74
CA GLN A 83 -3.05 -13.09 15.71
C GLN A 83 -3.64 -12.48 14.43
N LEU A 84 -3.41 -13.14 13.27
CA LEU A 84 -3.96 -12.68 12.00
C LEU A 84 -5.50 -12.67 12.01
N SER A 85 -6.14 -13.70 12.59
CA SER A 85 -7.60 -13.79 12.70
C SER A 85 -8.18 -12.70 13.60
N GLU A 86 -7.51 -12.37 14.70
CA GLU A 86 -7.91 -11.27 15.60
C GLU A 86 -7.78 -9.91 14.92
N LEU A 87 -6.64 -9.66 14.24
CA LEU A 87 -6.40 -8.38 13.56
C LEU A 87 -7.37 -8.12 12.41
N LEU A 88 -7.75 -9.15 11.67
CA LEU A 88 -8.66 -9.04 10.53
C LEU A 88 -10.14 -9.30 10.90
N GLU A 89 -10.44 -9.65 12.14
CA GLU A 89 -11.78 -10.01 12.60
C GLU A 89 -12.42 -11.14 11.76
N ILE A 90 -11.61 -12.13 11.34
CA ILE A 90 -12.03 -13.30 10.56
C ILE A 90 -11.82 -14.58 11.36
N SER A 91 -12.38 -15.70 10.88
CA SER A 91 -12.12 -16.99 11.52
C SER A 91 -10.67 -17.46 11.29
N LYS A 92 -10.16 -18.29 12.21
CA LYS A 92 -8.81 -18.85 12.07
C LYS A 92 -8.68 -19.72 10.82
N GLU A 93 -9.74 -20.45 10.46
CA GLU A 93 -9.79 -21.27 9.24
C GLU A 93 -9.68 -20.41 7.96
N MET A 94 -10.21 -19.19 7.98
CA MET A 94 -10.02 -18.23 6.88
C MET A 94 -8.60 -17.70 6.87
N ALA A 95 -8.04 -17.36 8.04
CA ALA A 95 -6.66 -16.88 8.15
C ALA A 95 -5.64 -17.91 7.61
N GLU A 96 -5.85 -19.21 7.85
CA GLU A 96 -5.02 -20.30 7.33
C GLU A 96 -5.06 -20.42 5.79
N LYS A 97 -6.12 -19.93 5.15
CA LYS A 97 -6.26 -19.91 3.69
C LYS A 97 -5.61 -18.71 3.02
N ILE A 98 -5.10 -17.75 3.79
CA ILE A 98 -4.37 -16.60 3.26
C ILE A 98 -2.95 -17.03 2.95
N LYS A 99 -2.51 -16.81 1.70
CA LYS A 99 -1.16 -17.11 1.23
C LYS A 99 -0.23 -15.91 1.40
N SER A 100 -0.69 -14.71 1.05
CA SER A 100 0.06 -13.47 1.22
C SER A 100 -0.84 -12.25 1.25
N ILE A 101 -0.41 -11.22 2.00
CA ILE A 101 -1.01 -9.88 2.05
C ILE A 101 0.15 -8.90 1.92
N GLU A 102 0.26 -8.23 0.79
CA GLU A 102 1.37 -7.34 0.51
C GLU A 102 0.84 -5.99 0.05
N ALA A 103 1.54 -4.92 0.41
CA ALA A 103 1.24 -3.59 -0.09
C ALA A 103 2.49 -2.93 -0.64
N GLU A 104 2.33 -2.19 -1.71
CA GLU A 104 3.41 -1.48 -2.36
C GLU A 104 3.02 -0.03 -2.68
N GLN A 105 3.93 0.91 -2.39
CA GLN A 105 3.81 2.30 -2.78
C GLN A 105 3.84 2.41 -4.30
N LEU A 106 2.86 3.12 -4.88
CA LEU A 106 2.88 3.40 -6.30
C LEU A 106 3.75 4.62 -6.61
N TYR A 107 4.49 4.56 -7.73
CA TYR A 107 5.37 5.62 -8.21
C TYR A 107 5.01 6.00 -9.64
N GLN A 108 5.20 7.26 -9.97
CA GLN A 108 5.15 7.77 -11.34
C GLN A 108 6.52 8.24 -11.77
N GLN A 109 6.90 7.94 -12.99
CA GLN A 109 8.14 8.44 -13.60
C GLN A 109 7.83 9.69 -14.42
N ASP A 110 8.64 10.73 -14.26
CA ASP A 110 8.56 11.95 -15.09
C ASP A 110 9.37 11.83 -16.39
N MET A 111 9.36 12.88 -17.21
CA MET A 111 10.12 12.93 -18.47
C MET A 111 11.64 12.92 -18.25
N ASN A 112 12.12 13.20 -17.03
CA ASN A 112 13.54 13.22 -16.67
C ASN A 112 13.97 11.92 -15.98
N GLU A 113 13.16 10.86 -16.07
CA GLU A 113 13.38 9.55 -15.46
C GLU A 113 13.42 9.56 -13.91
N LYS A 114 12.90 10.62 -13.27
CA LYS A 114 12.76 10.68 -11.82
C LYS A 114 11.46 10.01 -11.39
N TYR A 115 11.52 9.25 -10.30
CA TYR A 115 10.38 8.58 -9.70
C TYR A 115 9.81 9.43 -8.56
N TYR A 116 8.51 9.65 -8.60
CA TYR A 116 7.75 10.35 -7.55
C TYR A 116 6.75 9.39 -6.94
N ALA A 117 6.67 9.38 -5.61
CA ALA A 117 5.65 8.59 -4.91
C ALA A 117 4.26 9.18 -5.21
N LEU A 118 3.32 8.31 -5.58
CA LEU A 118 1.94 8.71 -5.74
C LEU A 118 1.23 8.67 -4.40
N ASN A 119 0.18 9.49 -4.22
CA ASN A 119 -0.72 9.40 -3.08
C ASN A 119 -1.64 8.16 -3.19
N LYS A 120 -1.07 7.02 -3.56
CA LYS A 120 -1.76 5.75 -3.77
C LYS A 120 -0.83 4.59 -3.50
N PHE A 121 -1.38 3.47 -3.05
CA PHE A 121 -0.66 2.20 -2.90
C PHE A 121 -1.51 1.05 -3.43
N GLU A 122 -0.87 -0.03 -3.83
CA GLU A 122 -1.52 -1.26 -4.26
C GLU A 122 -1.47 -2.27 -3.12
N ILE A 123 -2.59 -2.93 -2.85
CA ILE A 123 -2.65 -4.11 -1.99
C ILE A 123 -2.84 -5.33 -2.88
N SER A 124 -1.97 -6.32 -2.70
CA SER A 124 -2.04 -7.63 -3.34
C SER A 124 -2.41 -8.68 -2.30
N LEU A 125 -3.55 -9.33 -2.49
CA LEU A 125 -4.03 -10.42 -1.63
C LEU A 125 -4.01 -11.72 -2.42
N SER A 126 -3.30 -12.74 -1.92
CA SER A 126 -3.32 -14.10 -2.45
C SER A 126 -3.96 -15.05 -1.44
N VAL A 127 -4.90 -15.87 -1.89
CA VAL A 127 -5.63 -16.82 -1.06
C VAL A 127 -5.72 -18.19 -1.73
N PHE A 128 -5.80 -19.26 -0.94
CA PHE A 128 -6.02 -20.61 -1.45
C PHE A 128 -7.50 -20.91 -1.77
N ASP A 129 -8.42 -20.07 -1.29
CA ASP A 129 -9.86 -20.21 -1.47
C ASP A 129 -10.46 -18.85 -1.81
N ASN A 130 -11.07 -18.73 -3.00
CA ASN A 130 -11.64 -17.46 -3.45
C ASN A 130 -12.88 -17.03 -2.66
N THR A 131 -13.53 -17.92 -1.95
CA THR A 131 -14.76 -17.62 -1.18
C THR A 131 -14.48 -16.69 0.01
N ILE A 132 -13.24 -16.60 0.48
CA ILE A 132 -12.87 -15.77 1.63
C ILE A 132 -12.44 -14.34 1.26
N ILE A 133 -12.30 -14.03 -0.04
CA ILE A 133 -11.74 -12.74 -0.52
C ILE A 133 -12.53 -11.56 0.05
N ASP A 134 -13.86 -11.60 -0.03
CA ASP A 134 -14.71 -10.49 0.44
C ASP A 134 -14.60 -10.26 1.96
N ASP A 135 -14.49 -11.33 2.73
CA ASP A 135 -14.39 -11.23 4.19
C ASP A 135 -12.99 -10.72 4.59
N VAL A 136 -11.93 -11.19 3.92
CA VAL A 136 -10.58 -10.67 4.14
C VAL A 136 -10.47 -9.20 3.73
N GLN A 137 -11.09 -8.78 2.63
CA GLN A 137 -11.12 -7.37 2.22
C GLN A 137 -11.80 -6.49 3.26
N LYS A 138 -12.96 -6.92 3.80
CA LYS A 138 -13.62 -6.21 4.90
C LYS A 138 -12.74 -6.15 6.14
N GLY A 139 -12.09 -7.27 6.49
CA GLY A 139 -11.15 -7.35 7.59
C GLY A 139 -9.97 -6.37 7.42
N LEU A 140 -9.39 -6.26 6.23
CA LEU A 140 -8.32 -5.29 5.92
C LEU A 140 -8.79 -3.84 6.11
N ILE A 141 -9.99 -3.51 5.64
CA ILE A 141 -10.58 -2.17 5.82
C ILE A 141 -10.80 -1.87 7.31
N ASN A 142 -11.35 -2.84 8.06
CA ASN A 142 -11.59 -2.70 9.50
C ASN A 142 -10.26 -2.55 10.25
N TYR A 143 -9.27 -3.40 9.98
CA TYR A 143 -7.93 -3.33 10.56
C TYR A 143 -7.30 -1.96 10.36
N PHE A 144 -7.36 -1.42 9.14
CA PHE A 144 -6.81 -0.11 8.82
C PHE A 144 -7.55 0.99 9.58
N ASN A 145 -8.88 1.01 9.55
CA ASN A 145 -9.69 2.05 10.18
C ASN A 145 -9.72 1.96 11.71
N SER A 146 -9.54 0.77 12.29
CA SER A 146 -9.51 0.56 13.74
C SER A 146 -8.17 0.84 14.38
N ASN A 147 -7.10 0.94 13.58
CA ASN A 147 -5.75 1.16 14.08
C ASN A 147 -5.63 2.49 14.83
N ASP A 148 -5.14 2.43 16.08
CA ASP A 148 -5.08 3.62 16.95
C ASP A 148 -4.12 4.69 16.43
N PHE A 149 -3.03 4.29 15.76
CA PHE A 149 -2.11 5.24 15.14
C PHE A 149 -2.82 6.03 14.03
N ILE A 150 -3.59 5.36 13.18
CA ILE A 150 -4.37 5.99 12.11
C ILE A 150 -5.40 6.96 12.69
N LYS A 151 -6.15 6.52 13.72
CA LYS A 151 -7.13 7.38 14.41
C LYS A 151 -6.50 8.61 15.02
N GLN A 152 -5.37 8.45 15.70
CA GLN A 152 -4.65 9.59 16.31
C GLN A 152 -4.13 10.56 15.25
N TYR A 153 -3.54 10.03 14.17
CA TYR A 153 -3.04 10.85 13.08
C TYR A 153 -4.16 11.65 12.40
N HIS A 154 -5.27 10.98 12.11
CA HIS A 154 -6.45 11.62 11.52
C HIS A 154 -7.03 12.71 12.44
N LYS A 155 -7.08 12.46 13.75
CA LYS A 155 -7.49 13.44 14.74
C LYS A 155 -6.56 14.65 14.75
N MET A 156 -5.25 14.44 14.78
CA MET A 156 -4.27 15.53 14.75
C MET A 156 -4.41 16.38 13.48
N TYR A 157 -4.67 15.77 12.34
CA TYR A 157 -4.89 16.45 11.07
C TYR A 157 -6.16 17.32 11.11
N ILE A 158 -7.28 16.77 11.61
CA ILE A 158 -8.54 17.52 11.77
C ILE A 158 -8.37 18.68 12.75
N ASP A 159 -7.76 18.43 13.92
CA ASP A 159 -7.54 19.46 14.94
C ASP A 159 -6.61 20.58 14.42
N GLY A 160 -5.58 20.23 13.66
CA GLY A 160 -4.70 21.18 12.99
C GLY A 160 -5.42 22.07 11.98
N ASN A 161 -6.24 21.46 11.11
CA ASN A 161 -7.03 22.21 10.14
C ASN A 161 -8.08 23.12 10.79
N ASN A 162 -8.77 22.65 11.82
CA ASN A 162 -9.73 23.46 12.57
C ASN A 162 -9.06 24.66 13.23
N ARG A 163 -7.85 24.48 13.76
CA ARG A 163 -7.08 25.60 14.34
C ARG A 163 -6.71 26.61 13.28
N LEU A 164 -6.24 26.17 12.11
CA LEU A 164 -5.92 27.04 10.99
C LEU A 164 -7.13 27.84 10.50
N ILE A 165 -8.29 27.18 10.36
CA ILE A 165 -9.55 27.84 10.00
C ILE A 165 -9.90 28.94 11.01
N ASN A 166 -9.83 28.64 12.31
CA ASN A 166 -10.11 29.59 13.36
C ASN A 166 -9.12 30.78 13.37
N GLU A 167 -7.85 30.55 13.02
CA GLU A 167 -6.86 31.63 12.89
C GLU A 167 -7.18 32.53 11.69
N ILE A 168 -7.52 31.95 10.55
CA ILE A 168 -7.94 32.68 9.35
C ILE A 168 -9.21 33.51 9.61
N ASP A 169 -10.20 32.96 10.29
CA ASP A 169 -11.44 33.66 10.62
C ASP A 169 -11.15 34.88 11.50
N LYS A 170 -10.25 34.76 12.51
CA LYS A 170 -9.83 35.92 13.31
C LYS A 170 -9.09 36.98 12.50
N GLU A 171 -8.25 36.58 11.55
CA GLU A 171 -7.59 37.55 10.67
C GLU A 171 -8.60 38.27 9.78
N ILE A 172 -9.61 37.58 9.26
CA ILE A 172 -10.69 38.18 8.48
C ILE A 172 -11.46 39.21 9.32
N GLU A 173 -11.82 38.88 10.57
CA GLU A 173 -12.49 39.78 11.49
C GLU A 173 -11.65 41.03 11.74
N LEU A 174 -10.36 40.87 12.04
CA LEU A 174 -9.42 41.97 12.27
C LEU A 174 -9.31 42.89 11.06
N LEU A 175 -9.20 42.32 9.85
CA LEU A 175 -9.15 43.10 8.61
C LEU A 175 -10.46 43.84 8.35
N ALA A 176 -11.60 43.22 8.67
CA ALA A 176 -12.91 43.89 8.58
C ALA A 176 -13.03 45.07 9.52
N GLU A 177 -12.57 44.93 10.77
CA GLU A 177 -12.51 46.02 11.76
C GLU A 177 -11.58 47.17 11.29
N MET A 178 -10.37 46.85 10.83
CA MET A 178 -9.42 47.81 10.30
C MET A 178 -10.01 48.58 9.11
N ARG A 179 -10.74 47.92 8.23
CA ARG A 179 -11.45 48.56 7.11
C ARG A 179 -12.51 49.55 7.58
N ILE A 180 -13.28 49.18 8.61
CA ILE A 180 -14.31 50.07 9.19
C ILE A 180 -13.64 51.32 9.84
N ILE A 181 -12.57 51.11 10.58
CA ILE A 181 -11.81 52.23 11.23
C ILE A 181 -11.18 53.12 10.17
N GLY A 182 -10.58 52.53 9.13
CA GLY A 182 -9.98 53.29 8.02
C GLY A 182 -11.01 54.14 7.29
N SER A 183 -12.20 53.56 7.00
CA SER A 183 -13.27 54.32 6.34
C SER A 183 -13.84 55.45 7.19
N LYS A 184 -13.92 55.30 8.53
CA LYS A 184 -14.35 56.35 9.47
C LYS A 184 -13.33 57.46 9.58
N ASN A 185 -12.04 57.17 9.42
CA ASN A 185 -10.96 58.16 9.52
C ASN A 185 -10.58 58.81 8.17
N GLY A 186 -11.34 58.54 7.10
CA GLY A 186 -11.07 59.09 5.77
C GLY A 186 -9.79 58.53 5.12
N LEU A 187 -9.25 57.43 5.59
CA LEU A 187 -8.11 56.72 4.98
C LEU A 187 -8.61 55.85 3.83
N ASP A 188 -8.19 56.14 2.61
CA ASP A 188 -8.44 55.29 1.47
C ASP A 188 -7.51 54.08 1.49
N LEU A 189 -8.04 52.94 1.92
CA LEU A 189 -7.32 51.67 1.98
C LEU A 189 -7.30 50.91 0.63
N SER A 190 -7.78 51.52 -0.45
CA SER A 190 -7.81 50.87 -1.79
C SER A 190 -6.40 50.64 -2.36
N SER A 191 -5.36 51.23 -1.74
CA SER A 191 -3.96 51.13 -2.15
C SER A 191 -3.12 50.15 -1.31
N VAL A 192 -3.72 49.45 -0.35
CA VAL A 192 -2.99 48.44 0.45
C VAL A 192 -2.87 47.16 -0.37
N ASN A 193 -1.74 46.98 -1.05
CA ASN A 193 -1.35 45.71 -1.65
C ASN A 193 -0.97 44.73 -0.53
N ILE A 194 -1.80 43.74 -0.31
CA ILE A 194 -1.42 42.56 0.53
C ILE A 194 -0.39 41.75 -0.28
N ILE A 195 0.87 41.87 0.11
CA ILE A 195 1.94 41.02 -0.42
C ILE A 195 1.79 39.67 0.28
N SER A 196 1.30 38.68 -0.47
CA SER A 196 1.21 37.26 -0.06
C SER A 196 2.54 36.55 -0.28
#